data_9874f85e485c282c8b15a9804d346ea2
#
_entry.id   9874f85e485c282c8b15a9804d346ea2
#
_cell.length_a   1.000
_cell.length_b   1.000
_cell.length_c   1.000
_cell.angle_alpha   90.00
_cell.angle_beta   90.00
_cell.angle_gamma   90.00
#
_symmetry.space_group_name_H-M   'P 1'
#
loop_
_entity.id
_entity.type
_entity.pdbx_description
1 polymer ?
#
loop_
_entity_poly.entity_id
_entity_poly.type
_entity_poly.pdbx_seq_one_letter_code
_entity_poly.pdbx_strand_id
1 'polypeptide(L)'
;MVYHKKPFYCHQVHEIPKPRVDITEYQLYSGQCHHCSKVSRASLPEETPQGIMGPNLLSYTAVLAGQYRKIQFLLKEQLGTTFSFGAISEAQTKVASMLTPLHQAVRDGIQKAPLVHIDETSHPRNDESSLRWCWLATNDDLVYEKILYS
;
A
#
# COMPACT_ATOMS: atom_id res chain seq x y z
N MET A 1 -31.68 49.17 -4.83
CA MET A 1 -31.37 47.98 -4.07
C MET A 1 -29.90 48.07 -3.69
N VAL A 2 -29.52 48.01 -2.41
CA VAL A 2 -28.12 48.10 -1.95
C VAL A 2 -27.68 46.69 -1.59
N TYR A 3 -26.66 46.15 -2.26
CA TYR A 3 -26.09 44.84 -1.95
C TYR A 3 -24.98 44.99 -0.94
N HIS A 4 -25.03 44.22 0.14
CA HIS A 4 -23.95 44.16 1.12
C HIS A 4 -22.73 43.43 0.55
N LYS A 5 -21.50 43.94 0.83
CA LYS A 5 -20.26 43.35 0.35
C LYS A 5 -19.97 41.95 0.97
N LYS A 6 -20.62 41.65 2.10
CA LYS A 6 -20.50 40.33 2.77
C LYS A 6 -21.77 39.52 2.56
N PRO A 7 -21.68 38.24 2.24
CA PRO A 7 -22.85 37.38 2.10
C PRO A 7 -23.54 37.26 3.48
N PHE A 8 -24.86 37.32 3.43
CA PHE A 8 -25.70 37.09 4.63
C PHE A 8 -25.59 35.65 5.13
N TYR A 9 -25.37 34.68 4.24
CA TYR A 9 -25.26 33.27 4.55
C TYR A 9 -24.30 32.60 3.57
N CYS A 10 -23.44 31.69 4.09
CA CYS A 10 -22.58 30.86 3.27
C CYS A 10 -22.93 29.39 3.54
N HIS A 11 -23.30 28.67 2.52
CA HIS A 11 -23.49 27.22 2.58
C HIS A 11 -22.35 26.53 1.84
N GLN A 12 -21.71 25.56 2.51
CA GLN A 12 -20.65 24.74 1.92
C GLN A 12 -21.13 23.30 1.86
N VAL A 13 -21.02 22.70 0.70
CA VAL A 13 -21.26 21.26 0.50
C VAL A 13 -19.91 20.61 0.21
N HIS A 14 -19.57 19.60 1.00
CA HIS A 14 -18.38 18.81 0.80
C HIS A 14 -18.77 17.50 0.12
N GLU A 15 -18.22 17.26 -1.07
CA GLU A 15 -18.48 16.05 -1.86
C GLU A 15 -17.16 15.35 -2.19
N ILE A 16 -17.16 14.04 -2.13
CA ILE A 16 -16.01 13.23 -2.56
C ILE A 16 -16.24 12.89 -4.05
N PRO A 17 -15.39 13.36 -4.96
CA PRO A 17 -15.49 12.99 -6.36
C PRO A 17 -15.27 11.46 -6.50
N LYS A 18 -15.97 10.83 -7.44
CA LYS A 18 -15.77 9.40 -7.72
C LYS A 18 -14.31 9.17 -8.07
N PRO A 19 -13.57 8.36 -7.28
CA PRO A 19 -12.18 8.06 -7.60
C PRO A 19 -12.12 7.33 -8.94
N ARG A 20 -11.08 7.61 -9.73
CA ARG A 20 -10.83 6.96 -11.01
C ARG A 20 -9.47 6.30 -10.96
N VAL A 21 -9.37 5.12 -11.59
CA VAL A 21 -8.08 4.46 -11.84
C VAL A 21 -7.73 4.71 -13.31
N ASP A 22 -6.58 5.35 -13.53
CA ASP A 22 -6.02 5.50 -14.87
C ASP A 22 -5.29 4.21 -15.25
N ILE A 23 -5.68 3.64 -16.38
CA ILE A 23 -5.11 2.38 -16.88
C ILE A 23 -4.27 2.71 -18.10
N THR A 24 -2.98 2.39 -18.02
CA THR A 24 -2.04 2.48 -19.15
C THR A 24 -1.70 1.08 -19.63
N GLU A 25 -1.97 0.79 -20.90
CA GLU A 25 -1.60 -0.47 -21.54
C GLU A 25 -0.37 -0.27 -22.43
N TYR A 26 0.67 -1.08 -22.21
CA TYR A 26 1.87 -1.11 -23.04
C TYR A 26 1.79 -2.31 -23.98
N GLN A 27 1.62 -2.06 -25.27
CA GLN A 27 1.58 -3.10 -26.31
C GLN A 27 2.96 -3.26 -26.92
N LEU A 28 3.61 -4.39 -26.69
CA LEU A 28 4.94 -4.69 -27.20
C LEU A 28 4.85 -5.57 -28.45
N TYR A 29 5.43 -5.10 -29.53
CA TYR A 29 5.42 -5.80 -30.80
C TYR A 29 6.75 -6.52 -31.05
N SER A 30 6.69 -7.63 -31.77
CA SER A 30 7.85 -8.31 -32.32
C SER A 30 7.81 -8.26 -33.86
N GLY A 31 8.97 -8.13 -34.46
CA GLY A 31 9.12 -8.15 -35.93
C GLY A 31 10.21 -9.12 -36.35
N GLN A 32 10.04 -9.73 -37.52
CA GLN A 32 11.04 -10.56 -38.15
C GLN A 32 11.61 -9.88 -39.39
N CYS A 33 12.93 -9.84 -39.48
CA CYS A 33 13.60 -9.30 -40.67
C CYS A 33 13.40 -10.22 -41.88
N HIS A 34 12.88 -9.69 -42.98
CA HIS A 34 12.65 -10.45 -44.22
C HIS A 34 13.95 -10.92 -44.90
N HIS A 35 15.09 -10.25 -44.60
CA HIS A 35 16.36 -10.57 -45.23
C HIS A 35 17.18 -11.62 -44.47
N CYS A 36 17.21 -11.56 -43.14
CA CYS A 36 18.03 -12.47 -42.31
C CYS A 36 17.21 -13.30 -41.32
N SER A 37 15.88 -13.22 -41.36
CA SER A 37 14.95 -13.93 -40.46
C SER A 37 15.16 -13.67 -38.97
N LYS A 38 16.00 -12.70 -38.60
CA LYS A 38 16.23 -12.33 -37.21
C LYS A 38 14.96 -11.72 -36.60
N VAL A 39 14.54 -12.22 -35.44
CA VAL A 39 13.41 -11.70 -34.68
C VAL A 39 13.90 -10.62 -33.71
N SER A 40 13.28 -9.45 -33.77
CA SER A 40 13.44 -8.38 -32.81
C SER A 40 12.16 -8.24 -31.99
N ARG A 41 12.29 -8.00 -30.68
CA ARG A 41 11.16 -7.77 -29.75
C ARG A 41 11.36 -6.43 -29.06
N ALA A 42 10.28 -5.67 -28.95
CA ALA A 42 10.30 -4.47 -28.13
C ALA A 42 10.37 -4.84 -26.64
N SER A 43 11.00 -3.99 -25.86
CA SER A 43 11.03 -4.07 -24.38
C SER A 43 10.21 -2.96 -23.77
N LEU A 44 9.75 -3.15 -22.55
CA LEU A 44 9.12 -2.09 -21.78
C LEU A 44 10.13 -0.95 -21.55
N PRO A 45 9.68 0.31 -21.53
CA PRO A 45 10.51 1.43 -21.09
C PRO A 45 11.04 1.20 -19.68
N GLU A 46 12.26 1.65 -19.38
CA GLU A 46 12.90 1.47 -18.07
C GLU A 46 12.08 2.08 -16.93
N GLU A 47 11.40 3.18 -17.19
CA GLU A 47 10.56 3.88 -16.22
C GLU A 47 9.21 3.19 -15.94
N THR A 48 8.88 2.11 -16.67
CA THR A 48 7.60 1.40 -16.48
C THR A 48 7.59 0.67 -15.14
N PRO A 49 6.57 0.89 -14.29
CA PRO A 49 6.47 0.18 -13.03
C PRO A 49 6.47 -1.33 -13.22
N GLN A 50 7.25 -2.04 -12.43
CA GLN A 50 7.23 -3.49 -12.38
C GLN A 50 5.97 -3.95 -11.63
N GLY A 51 5.09 -4.67 -12.29
CA GLY A 51 3.80 -5.12 -11.73
C GLY A 51 2.61 -4.31 -12.24
N ILE A 52 1.42 -4.76 -11.87
CA ILE A 52 0.14 -4.22 -12.38
C ILE A 52 -0.37 -3.00 -11.60
N MET A 53 0.26 -2.64 -10.49
CA MET A 53 -0.10 -1.49 -9.68
C MET A 53 0.98 -0.41 -9.78
N GLY A 54 0.57 0.79 -10.18
CA GLY A 54 1.43 1.97 -10.11
C GLY A 54 1.65 2.41 -8.64
N PRO A 55 2.61 3.32 -8.39
CA PRO A 55 3.05 3.66 -7.03
C PRO A 55 1.93 4.21 -6.13
N ASN A 56 1.05 5.03 -6.66
CA ASN A 56 -0.07 5.59 -5.90
C ASN A 56 -1.08 4.51 -5.48
N LEU A 57 -1.44 3.62 -6.41
CA LEU A 57 -2.37 2.53 -6.11
C LEU A 57 -1.72 1.51 -5.16
N LEU A 58 -0.42 1.28 -5.27
CA LEU A 58 0.36 0.44 -4.37
C LEU A 58 0.32 0.99 -2.94
N SER A 59 0.58 2.29 -2.77
CA SER A 59 0.54 2.97 -1.46
C SER A 59 -0.87 2.93 -0.87
N TYR A 60 -1.89 3.21 -1.67
CA TYR A 60 -3.29 3.15 -1.24
C TYR A 60 -3.68 1.75 -0.78
N THR A 61 -3.30 0.72 -1.55
CA THR A 61 -3.55 -0.69 -1.19
C THR A 61 -2.86 -1.06 0.13
N ALA A 62 -1.63 -0.58 0.36
CA ALA A 62 -0.89 -0.85 1.59
C ALA A 62 -1.56 -0.21 2.83
N VAL A 63 -2.02 1.04 2.71
CA VAL A 63 -2.77 1.72 3.80
C VAL A 63 -4.07 0.98 4.10
N LEU A 64 -4.82 0.61 3.07
CA LEU A 64 -6.05 -0.18 3.25
C LEU A 64 -5.77 -1.54 3.88
N ALA A 65 -4.65 -2.18 3.52
CA ALA A 65 -4.25 -3.48 4.08
C ALA A 65 -3.96 -3.42 5.57
N GLY A 66 -3.34 -2.35 6.03
CA GLY A 66 -3.05 -2.14 7.46
C GLY A 66 -4.31 -1.90 8.32
N GLN A 67 -5.38 -1.40 7.72
CA GLN A 67 -6.58 -0.99 8.45
C GLN A 67 -7.81 -1.87 8.19
N TYR A 68 -7.89 -2.53 7.04
CA TYR A 68 -9.10 -3.23 6.61
C TYR A 68 -8.83 -4.66 6.14
N ARG A 69 -9.61 -5.62 6.65
CA ARG A 69 -9.48 -7.04 6.26
C ARG A 69 -10.05 -7.38 4.88
N LYS A 70 -10.87 -6.50 4.28
CA LYS A 70 -11.59 -6.75 3.01
C LYS A 70 -11.11 -5.86 1.88
N ILE A 71 -9.81 -5.82 1.64
CA ILE A 71 -9.18 -4.91 0.67
C ILE A 71 -9.75 -5.08 -0.75
N GLN A 72 -9.91 -6.32 -1.20
CA GLN A 72 -10.42 -6.60 -2.54
C GLN A 72 -11.81 -6.01 -2.76
N PHE A 73 -12.68 -6.13 -1.75
CA PHE A 73 -14.01 -5.54 -1.76
C PHE A 73 -13.94 -4.00 -1.82
N LEU A 74 -13.11 -3.39 -0.97
CA LEU A 74 -12.96 -1.93 -0.94
C LEU A 74 -12.43 -1.37 -2.27
N LEU A 75 -11.43 -2.00 -2.87
CA LEU A 75 -10.89 -1.60 -4.17
C LEU A 75 -11.96 -1.66 -5.27
N LYS A 76 -12.78 -2.71 -5.25
CA LYS A 76 -13.88 -2.87 -6.20
C LYS A 76 -14.96 -1.80 -6.01
N GLU A 77 -15.43 -1.59 -4.78
CA GLU A 77 -16.53 -0.66 -4.50
C GLU A 77 -16.09 0.81 -4.65
N GLN A 78 -14.87 1.14 -4.22
CA GLN A 78 -14.40 2.53 -4.27
C GLN A 78 -13.78 2.91 -5.60
N LEU A 79 -13.00 2.02 -6.21
CA LEU A 79 -12.23 2.32 -7.42
C LEU A 79 -12.81 1.67 -8.69
N GLY A 80 -13.82 0.80 -8.55
CA GLY A 80 -14.41 0.06 -9.68
C GLY A 80 -13.43 -0.94 -10.32
N THR A 81 -12.35 -1.31 -9.63
CA THR A 81 -11.32 -2.21 -10.16
C THR A 81 -11.17 -3.46 -9.31
N THR A 82 -10.91 -4.60 -9.94
CA THR A 82 -10.78 -5.88 -9.26
C THR A 82 -9.37 -6.43 -9.45
N PHE A 83 -8.73 -6.74 -8.32
CA PHE A 83 -7.42 -7.41 -8.30
C PHE A 83 -7.55 -8.80 -7.68
N SER A 84 -6.71 -9.73 -8.13
CA SER A 84 -6.60 -11.04 -7.49
C SER A 84 -5.99 -10.92 -6.09
N PHE A 85 -6.26 -11.89 -5.22
CA PHE A 85 -5.61 -11.94 -3.90
C PHE A 85 -4.09 -12.01 -4.01
N GLY A 86 -3.57 -12.73 -5.03
CA GLY A 86 -2.13 -12.78 -5.31
C GLY A 86 -1.53 -11.42 -5.62
N ALA A 87 -2.18 -10.62 -6.48
CA ALA A 87 -1.72 -9.28 -6.81
C ALA A 87 -1.74 -8.32 -5.60
N ILE A 88 -2.74 -8.45 -4.73
CA ILE A 88 -2.81 -7.67 -3.49
C ILE A 88 -1.69 -8.10 -2.53
N SER A 89 -1.46 -9.40 -2.37
CA SER A 89 -0.39 -9.94 -1.52
C SER A 89 1.00 -9.53 -2.02
N GLU A 90 1.23 -9.57 -3.33
CA GLU A 90 2.48 -9.10 -3.94
C GLU A 90 2.71 -7.60 -3.67
N ALA A 91 1.67 -6.79 -3.81
CA ALA A 91 1.71 -5.37 -3.51
C ALA A 91 2.10 -5.11 -2.04
N GLN A 92 1.49 -5.84 -1.10
CA GLN A 92 1.80 -5.75 0.32
C GLN A 92 3.26 -6.15 0.61
N THR A 93 3.74 -7.26 0.03
CA THR A 93 5.12 -7.73 0.17
C THR A 93 6.12 -6.70 -0.35
N LYS A 94 5.82 -6.08 -1.48
CA LYS A 94 6.66 -5.02 -2.06
C LYS A 94 6.76 -3.81 -1.13
N VAL A 95 5.65 -3.33 -0.60
CA VAL A 95 5.66 -2.21 0.35
C VAL A 95 6.38 -2.59 1.64
N ALA A 96 6.13 -3.78 2.19
CA ALA A 96 6.81 -4.27 3.38
C ALA A 96 8.34 -4.30 3.19
N SER A 97 8.83 -4.76 2.04
CA SER A 97 10.27 -4.76 1.73
C SER A 97 10.85 -3.35 1.64
N MET A 98 10.11 -2.39 1.08
CA MET A 98 10.53 -0.98 1.03
C MET A 98 10.58 -0.32 2.41
N LEU A 99 9.73 -0.75 3.34
CA LEU A 99 9.68 -0.22 4.72
C LEU A 99 10.70 -0.89 5.66
N THR A 100 11.37 -1.95 5.23
CA THR A 100 12.36 -2.67 6.06
C THR A 100 13.43 -1.76 6.67
N PRO A 101 14.08 -0.81 5.95
CA PRO A 101 15.08 0.07 6.54
C PRO A 101 14.49 0.99 7.62
N LEU A 102 13.26 1.49 7.43
CA LEU A 102 12.58 2.31 8.41
C LEU A 102 12.25 1.51 9.68
N HIS A 103 11.73 0.30 9.52
CA HIS A 103 11.43 -0.62 10.63
C HIS A 103 12.70 -0.95 11.45
N GLN A 104 13.84 -1.13 10.78
CA GLN A 104 15.14 -1.32 11.44
C GLN A 104 15.55 -0.06 12.23
N ALA A 105 15.41 1.13 11.65
CA ALA A 105 15.74 2.38 12.33
C ALA A 105 14.88 2.62 13.58
N VAL A 106 13.57 2.31 13.51
CA VAL A 106 12.67 2.36 14.66
C VAL A 106 13.12 1.39 15.75
N ARG A 107 13.42 0.14 15.39
CA ARG A 107 13.97 -0.86 16.34
C ARG A 107 15.21 -0.36 17.05
N ASP A 108 16.17 0.15 16.28
CA ASP A 108 17.44 0.66 16.83
C ASP A 108 17.23 1.87 17.75
N GLY A 109 16.24 2.71 17.44
CA GLY A 109 15.81 3.82 18.28
C GLY A 109 15.22 3.35 19.62
N ILE A 110 14.33 2.38 19.58
CA ILE A 110 13.74 1.76 20.79
C ILE A 110 14.83 1.11 21.66
N GLN A 111 15.78 0.37 21.07
CA GLN A 111 16.85 -0.28 21.82
C GLN A 111 17.81 0.69 22.52
N LYS A 112 17.93 1.92 22.03
CA LYS A 112 18.77 2.97 22.61
C LYS A 112 18.03 3.90 23.56
N ALA A 113 16.72 3.77 23.67
CA ALA A 113 15.90 4.63 24.52
C ALA A 113 16.16 4.35 26.01
N PRO A 114 16.23 5.40 26.85
CA PRO A 114 16.47 5.27 28.29
C PRO A 114 15.30 4.61 29.02
N LEU A 115 14.11 4.72 28.47
CA LEU A 115 12.88 4.14 29.01
C LEU A 115 12.04 3.57 27.86
N VAL A 116 11.58 2.36 28.01
CA VAL A 116 10.72 1.66 27.04
C VAL A 116 9.58 0.99 27.79
N HIS A 117 8.37 1.22 27.35
CA HIS A 117 7.18 0.49 27.80
C HIS A 117 7.00 -0.71 26.88
N ILE A 118 6.80 -1.88 27.47
CA ILE A 118 6.61 -3.13 26.74
C ILE A 118 5.27 -3.73 27.14
N ASP A 119 4.48 -4.09 26.13
CA ASP A 119 3.21 -4.80 26.29
C ASP A 119 3.16 -6.01 25.37
N GLU A 120 2.36 -7.00 25.73
CA GLU A 120 2.17 -8.19 24.91
C GLU A 120 0.68 -8.47 24.67
N THR A 121 0.34 -8.85 23.47
CA THR A 121 -1.01 -9.27 23.11
C THR A 121 -1.00 -10.57 22.33
N SER A 122 -2.01 -11.40 22.55
CA SER A 122 -2.17 -12.64 21.77
C SER A 122 -2.52 -12.30 20.32
N HIS A 123 -1.84 -12.96 19.38
CA HIS A 123 -2.09 -12.81 17.95
C HIS A 123 -2.56 -14.15 17.38
N PRO A 124 -3.90 -14.39 17.30
CA PRO A 124 -4.43 -15.61 16.74
C PRO A 124 -4.23 -15.65 15.23
N ARG A 125 -3.83 -16.80 14.73
CA ARG A 125 -3.73 -17.09 13.30
C ARG A 125 -4.66 -18.22 12.91
N ASN A 126 -5.43 -18.05 11.84
CA ASN A 126 -6.48 -18.99 11.43
C ASN A 126 -5.96 -20.35 10.96
N ASP A 127 -4.66 -20.47 10.67
CA ASP A 127 -4.02 -21.65 10.09
C ASP A 127 -3.12 -22.43 11.07
N GLU A 128 -3.04 -21.99 12.33
CA GLU A 128 -2.17 -22.62 13.32
C GLU A 128 -2.88 -22.87 14.65
N SER A 129 -2.57 -24.00 15.26
CA SER A 129 -3.08 -24.38 16.59
C SER A 129 -2.35 -23.69 17.75
N SER A 130 -1.25 -22.98 17.48
CA SER A 130 -0.45 -22.28 18.49
C SER A 130 -0.76 -20.79 18.52
N LEU A 131 -0.92 -20.24 19.73
CA LEU A 131 -1.00 -18.80 19.94
C LEU A 131 0.37 -18.17 19.66
N ARG A 132 0.35 -17.08 18.94
CA ARG A 132 1.51 -16.21 18.77
C ARG A 132 1.38 -14.99 19.64
N TRP A 133 2.48 -14.43 20.02
CA TRP A 133 2.53 -13.21 20.82
C TRP A 133 3.05 -12.07 19.95
N CYS A 134 2.33 -10.98 19.98
CA CYS A 134 2.75 -9.71 19.41
C CYS A 134 3.29 -8.84 20.56
N TRP A 135 4.54 -8.47 20.47
CA TRP A 135 5.21 -7.60 21.43
C TRP A 135 5.23 -6.19 20.89
N LEU A 136 4.73 -5.27 21.69
CA LEU A 136 4.72 -3.85 21.44
C LEU A 136 5.74 -3.19 22.37
N ALA A 137 6.71 -2.48 21.81
CA ALA A 137 7.67 -1.69 22.55
C ALA A 137 7.52 -0.22 22.18
N THR A 138 7.31 0.67 23.13
CA THR A 138 7.06 2.09 22.90
C THR A 138 7.91 2.97 23.77
N ASN A 139 8.23 4.16 23.28
CA ASN A 139 8.67 5.30 24.06
C ASN A 139 7.85 6.53 23.65
N ASP A 140 8.25 7.74 24.07
CA ASP A 140 7.51 8.97 23.77
C ASP A 140 7.40 9.26 22.27
N ASP A 141 8.35 8.80 21.45
CA ASP A 141 8.46 9.15 20.02
C ASP A 141 8.26 7.97 19.08
N LEU A 142 8.49 6.73 19.54
CA LEU A 142 8.61 5.55 18.67
C LEU A 142 7.71 4.41 19.15
N VAL A 143 7.17 3.67 18.18
CA VAL A 143 6.42 2.43 18.39
C VAL A 143 7.04 1.34 17.54
N TYR A 144 7.42 0.22 18.15
CA TYR A 144 7.96 -0.96 17.50
C TYR A 144 7.13 -2.18 17.86
N GLU A 145 6.71 -2.89 16.84
CA GLU A 145 5.90 -4.12 16.97
C GLU A 145 6.67 -5.32 16.39
N LYS A 146 6.63 -6.44 17.10
CA LYS A 146 7.23 -7.68 16.64
C LYS A 146 6.39 -8.89 17.03
N ILE A 147 6.08 -9.72 16.05
CA ILE A 147 5.46 -11.03 16.28
C ILE A 147 6.58 -12.05 16.52
N LEU A 148 6.54 -12.72 17.67
CA LEU A 148 7.45 -13.80 18.00
C LEU A 148 6.75 -15.14 17.79
N TYR A 149 7.51 -16.07 17.25
CA TYR A 149 7.14 -17.46 17.11
C TYR A 149 7.65 -18.19 18.36
N SER A 150 6.76 -18.87 19.05
CA SER A 150 7.12 -19.79 20.14
C SER A 150 7.53 -21.14 19.58
#